data_d2bf1f1bff4f331127c65a8f77aed772
#
_entry.id   d2bf1f1bff4f331127c65a8f77aed772
#
_cell.length_a   1.000
_cell.length_b   1.000
_cell.length_c   1.000
_cell.angle_alpha   90.00
_cell.angle_beta   90.00
_cell.angle_gamma   90.00
#
_symmetry.space_group_name_H-M   'P 1'
#
loop_
_entity.id
_entity.type
_entity.pdbx_description
1 polymer ?
#
loop_
_entity_poly.entity_id
_entity_poly.type
_entity_poly.pdbx_seq_one_letter_code
_entity_poly.pdbx_strand_id
1 'polypeptide(L)'
;MNYETRQSGVGMAVFASHSALQLVLGGMAQGVMTALFGHGRHLRLYRRFPGIRCAFVEYSGPETLDRLADEGFVLVPNGSVVEYVRPENLFRTRIRVFGSRELLRVEADQHQKMELLKKAGIPIPKTFAGPSEMDRPVIVKLPGARGGMDYRVTEDPQEVRDLQLRAVSKGIVNDPSELMIQEYLIGATMYAHYFHSPIYGRTEITGFDIRYESDVDGLRRAPVRIAEKLSPTFTVVGNIPVFPRERLLETFLDYGERFVEAVRRELGGKFAGPFCLECVVDSGLNVIAFEFSGRIVAGTNVYSVHGSPYLVLYFGRPMTVGERVAHELKIAAETGSLEEVLT
;
A
#
# COMPACT_ATOMS: atom_id res chain seq x y z
N MET A 1 -16.49 -9.52 -27.82
CA MET A 1 -15.33 -10.43 -27.76
C MET A 1 -15.74 -11.65 -26.94
N ASN A 2 -15.77 -12.82 -27.57
CA ASN A 2 -16.09 -14.07 -26.86
C ASN A 2 -14.91 -14.44 -25.94
N TYR A 3 -15.10 -14.25 -24.66
CA TYR A 3 -14.18 -14.76 -23.64
C TYR A 3 -14.66 -16.17 -23.24
N GLU A 4 -14.23 -17.15 -24.00
CA GLU A 4 -14.35 -18.55 -23.59
C GLU A 4 -13.33 -18.82 -22.48
N THR A 5 -13.84 -19.42 -21.41
CA THR A 5 -13.24 -19.95 -20.17
C THR A 5 -13.26 -19.05 -18.94
N ARG A 6 -14.45 -18.95 -18.29
CA ARG A 6 -14.53 -18.74 -16.86
C ARG A 6 -14.17 -20.04 -16.14
N GLN A 7 -12.90 -20.26 -15.83
CA GLN A 7 -12.51 -21.44 -15.03
C GLN A 7 -12.72 -21.22 -13.52
N SER A 8 -12.76 -19.99 -13.01
CA SER A 8 -12.82 -19.72 -11.56
C SER A 8 -14.09 -18.98 -11.09
N GLY A 9 -15.04 -18.65 -11.95
CA GLY A 9 -16.29 -17.96 -11.56
C GLY A 9 -16.13 -16.51 -11.06
N VAL A 10 -14.91 -16.06 -10.72
CA VAL A 10 -14.61 -14.70 -10.23
C VAL A 10 -13.47 -14.09 -11.02
N GLY A 11 -13.57 -12.78 -11.36
CA GLY A 11 -12.51 -12.00 -12.02
C GLY A 11 -11.93 -10.93 -11.10
N MET A 12 -10.73 -10.44 -11.41
CA MET A 12 -10.07 -9.33 -10.72
C MET A 12 -10.25 -8.04 -11.50
N ALA A 13 -10.83 -7.00 -10.89
CA ALA A 13 -10.79 -5.63 -11.37
C ALA A 13 -9.63 -4.91 -10.70
N VAL A 14 -8.71 -4.36 -11.47
CA VAL A 14 -7.47 -3.74 -11.01
C VAL A 14 -7.35 -2.34 -11.61
N PHE A 15 -7.06 -1.33 -10.80
CA PHE A 15 -6.80 0.01 -11.33
C PHE A 15 -5.47 0.02 -12.11
N ALA A 16 -5.46 0.60 -13.31
CA ALA A 16 -4.31 0.64 -14.20
C ALA A 16 -3.22 1.59 -13.68
N SER A 17 -2.46 1.14 -12.68
CA SER A 17 -1.37 1.89 -12.05
C SER A 17 -0.28 0.94 -11.54
N HIS A 18 0.58 1.37 -10.61
CA HIS A 18 1.62 0.49 -10.05
C HIS A 18 1.04 -0.83 -9.52
N SER A 19 1.80 -1.90 -9.59
CA SER A 19 1.44 -3.29 -9.25
C SER A 19 0.39 -3.95 -10.17
N ALA A 20 -0.25 -3.21 -11.10
CA ALA A 20 -1.23 -3.78 -12.01
C ALA A 20 -0.64 -4.86 -12.92
N LEU A 21 0.61 -4.67 -13.41
CA LEU A 21 1.26 -5.70 -14.27
C LEU A 21 1.41 -7.03 -13.54
N GLN A 22 1.88 -7.02 -12.29
CA GLN A 22 2.05 -8.29 -11.55
C GLN A 22 0.71 -8.94 -11.20
N LEU A 23 -0.36 -8.15 -10.99
CA LEU A 23 -1.71 -8.68 -10.79
C LEU A 23 -2.27 -9.32 -12.07
N VAL A 24 -2.06 -8.69 -13.23
CA VAL A 24 -2.42 -9.29 -14.54
C VAL A 24 -1.65 -10.60 -14.77
N LEU A 25 -0.33 -10.59 -14.56
CA LEU A 25 0.50 -11.78 -14.72
C LEU A 25 0.09 -12.88 -13.73
N GLY A 26 -0.24 -12.52 -12.50
CA GLY A 26 -0.76 -13.44 -11.51
C GLY A 26 -2.12 -14.05 -11.91
N GLY A 27 -3.04 -13.24 -12.43
CA GLY A 27 -4.29 -13.71 -12.99
C GLY A 27 -4.09 -14.69 -14.13
N MET A 28 -3.18 -14.37 -15.07
CA MET A 28 -2.82 -15.25 -16.18
C MET A 28 -2.24 -16.59 -15.68
N ALA A 29 -1.36 -16.55 -14.67
CA ALA A 29 -0.75 -17.75 -14.11
C ALA A 29 -1.74 -18.67 -13.42
N GLN A 30 -2.79 -18.12 -12.80
CA GLN A 30 -3.81 -18.87 -12.07
C GLN A 30 -5.11 -19.12 -12.86
N GLY A 31 -5.20 -18.62 -14.11
CA GLY A 31 -6.43 -18.72 -14.90
C GLY A 31 -7.58 -17.84 -14.39
N VAL A 32 -7.28 -16.77 -13.67
CA VAL A 32 -8.24 -15.79 -13.16
C VAL A 32 -8.29 -14.59 -14.12
N MET A 33 -9.48 -14.29 -14.64
CA MET A 33 -9.64 -13.15 -15.55
C MET A 33 -9.29 -11.84 -14.84
N THR A 34 -8.67 -10.91 -15.58
CA THR A 34 -8.33 -9.60 -15.07
C THR A 34 -8.90 -8.51 -15.97
N ALA A 35 -9.57 -7.51 -15.39
CA ALA A 35 -9.95 -6.26 -16.05
C ALA A 35 -9.09 -5.12 -15.48
N LEU A 36 -8.27 -4.50 -16.34
CA LEU A 36 -7.59 -3.26 -16.03
C LEU A 36 -8.52 -2.09 -16.32
N PHE A 37 -8.90 -1.36 -15.27
CA PHE A 37 -9.70 -0.15 -15.42
C PHE A 37 -8.90 1.09 -15.06
N GLY A 38 -9.19 2.23 -15.68
CA GLY A 38 -8.48 3.48 -15.42
C GLY A 38 -8.72 4.50 -16.53
N HIS A 39 -8.13 5.69 -16.40
CA HIS A 39 -8.23 6.70 -17.44
C HIS A 39 -7.36 6.35 -18.65
N GLY A 40 -7.74 6.79 -19.85
CA GLY A 40 -7.11 6.39 -21.10
C GLY A 40 -5.59 6.58 -21.15
N ARG A 41 -5.05 7.61 -20.48
CA ARG A 41 -3.60 7.81 -20.34
C ARG A 41 -2.90 6.66 -19.61
N HIS A 42 -3.52 6.09 -18.58
CA HIS A 42 -3.00 4.95 -17.82
C HIS A 42 -3.09 3.67 -18.66
N LEU A 43 -4.24 3.42 -19.26
CA LEU A 43 -4.46 2.21 -20.08
C LEU A 43 -3.54 2.14 -21.30
N ARG A 44 -3.13 3.28 -21.87
CA ARG A 44 -2.18 3.32 -23.01
C ARG A 44 -0.84 2.68 -22.68
N LEU A 45 -0.34 2.82 -21.44
CA LEU A 45 0.90 2.18 -21.01
C LEU A 45 0.79 0.65 -21.13
N TYR A 46 -0.26 0.08 -20.54
CA TYR A 46 -0.43 -1.37 -20.46
C TYR A 46 -0.68 -2.02 -21.83
N ARG A 47 -1.38 -1.33 -22.74
CA ARG A 47 -1.57 -1.79 -24.13
C ARG A 47 -0.27 -1.92 -24.94
N ARG A 48 0.85 -1.37 -24.44
CA ARG A 48 2.17 -1.52 -25.07
C ARG A 48 2.84 -2.86 -24.81
N PHE A 49 2.32 -3.65 -23.89
CA PHE A 49 2.86 -4.96 -23.55
C PHE A 49 2.05 -6.07 -24.23
N PRO A 50 2.54 -6.65 -25.35
CA PRO A 50 1.76 -7.61 -26.13
C PRO A 50 1.54 -8.95 -25.42
N GLY A 51 2.34 -9.24 -24.38
CA GLY A 51 2.26 -10.49 -23.62
C GLY A 51 1.16 -10.51 -22.54
N ILE A 52 0.51 -9.36 -22.23
CA ILE A 52 -0.56 -9.32 -21.21
C ILE A 52 -1.91 -9.67 -21.85
N ARG A 53 -2.69 -10.47 -21.13
CA ARG A 53 -4.07 -10.82 -21.49
C ARG A 53 -5.01 -10.35 -20.40
N CYS A 54 -5.73 -9.26 -20.65
CA CYS A 54 -6.71 -8.67 -19.75
C CYS A 54 -7.74 -7.84 -20.53
N ALA A 55 -8.89 -7.56 -19.95
CA ALA A 55 -9.80 -6.56 -20.44
C ALA A 55 -9.28 -5.16 -20.11
N PHE A 56 -9.57 -4.17 -20.97
CA PHE A 56 -9.25 -2.76 -20.75
C PHE A 56 -10.54 -1.96 -20.65
N VAL A 57 -10.80 -1.35 -19.51
CA VAL A 57 -12.03 -0.65 -19.18
C VAL A 57 -11.73 0.80 -18.83
N GLU A 58 -12.35 1.75 -19.58
CA GLU A 58 -12.24 3.18 -19.23
C GLU A 58 -13.02 3.45 -17.95
N TYR A 59 -12.37 4.16 -17.01
CA TYR A 59 -12.99 4.56 -15.74
C TYR A 59 -13.65 5.92 -15.90
N SER A 60 -14.97 5.98 -15.78
CA SER A 60 -15.79 7.18 -15.87
C SER A 60 -16.39 7.60 -14.53
N GLY A 61 -16.36 6.71 -13.54
CA GLY A 61 -16.92 6.95 -12.20
C GLY A 61 -17.33 5.65 -11.50
N PRO A 62 -18.03 5.76 -10.37
CA PRO A 62 -18.49 4.61 -9.59
C PRO A 62 -19.31 3.57 -10.40
N GLU A 63 -20.09 4.03 -11.38
CA GLU A 63 -20.87 3.18 -12.28
C GLU A 63 -20.02 2.19 -13.10
N THR A 64 -18.75 2.53 -13.34
CA THR A 64 -17.81 1.59 -13.97
C THR A 64 -17.55 0.38 -13.07
N LEU A 65 -17.47 0.60 -11.76
CA LEU A 65 -17.26 -0.47 -10.78
C LEU A 65 -18.51 -1.33 -10.64
N ASP A 66 -19.70 -0.75 -10.68
CA ASP A 66 -20.95 -1.49 -10.63
C ASP A 66 -21.11 -2.39 -11.86
N ARG A 67 -20.74 -1.90 -13.07
CA ARG A 67 -20.72 -2.71 -14.27
C ARG A 67 -19.74 -3.89 -14.16
N LEU A 68 -18.52 -3.64 -13.65
CA LEU A 68 -17.54 -4.70 -13.41
C LEU A 68 -18.06 -5.73 -12.40
N ALA A 69 -18.78 -5.30 -11.36
CA ALA A 69 -19.42 -6.19 -10.41
C ALA A 69 -20.48 -7.09 -11.09
N ASP A 70 -21.32 -6.52 -11.95
CA ASP A 70 -22.34 -7.25 -12.73
C ASP A 70 -21.71 -8.27 -13.70
N GLU A 71 -20.48 -8.00 -14.17
CA GLU A 71 -19.68 -8.89 -15.01
C GLU A 71 -18.91 -9.96 -14.18
N GLY A 72 -19.08 -10.01 -12.85
CA GLY A 72 -18.47 -10.99 -11.94
C GLY A 72 -17.03 -10.68 -11.55
N PHE A 73 -16.61 -9.41 -11.63
CA PHE A 73 -15.31 -8.98 -11.12
C PHE A 73 -15.40 -8.50 -9.67
N VAL A 74 -14.32 -8.71 -8.92
CA VAL A 74 -14.09 -8.12 -7.60
C VAL A 74 -12.92 -7.15 -7.67
N LEU A 75 -12.98 -6.06 -6.93
CA LEU A 75 -11.89 -5.09 -6.89
C LEU A 75 -10.72 -5.67 -6.09
N VAL A 76 -9.54 -5.73 -6.71
CA VAL A 76 -8.27 -5.97 -6.03
C VAL A 76 -7.57 -4.63 -5.84
N PRO A 77 -7.53 -4.09 -4.61
CA PRO A 77 -6.98 -2.76 -4.38
C PRO A 77 -5.47 -2.73 -4.61
N ASN A 78 -5.02 -1.69 -5.31
CA ASN A 78 -3.62 -1.28 -5.38
C ASN A 78 -3.49 0.18 -4.96
N GLY A 79 -2.27 0.71 -4.82
CA GLY A 79 -2.03 2.00 -4.19
C GLY A 79 -2.80 3.19 -4.75
N SER A 80 -3.13 3.15 -6.02
CA SER A 80 -3.83 4.25 -6.67
C SER A 80 -5.36 4.21 -6.47
N VAL A 81 -5.91 3.11 -5.94
CA VAL A 81 -7.36 3.03 -5.67
C VAL A 81 -7.76 4.06 -4.61
N VAL A 82 -6.96 4.23 -3.56
CA VAL A 82 -7.24 5.22 -2.50
C VAL A 82 -7.22 6.65 -3.05
N GLU A 83 -6.33 6.94 -4.01
CA GLU A 83 -6.19 8.29 -4.57
C GLU A 83 -7.21 8.57 -5.70
N TYR A 84 -7.38 7.65 -6.66
CA TYR A 84 -8.17 7.90 -7.88
C TYR A 84 -9.61 7.44 -7.80
N VAL A 85 -9.89 6.35 -7.10
CA VAL A 85 -11.26 5.85 -6.91
C VAL A 85 -11.89 6.49 -5.69
N ARG A 86 -11.10 6.67 -4.62
CA ARG A 86 -11.44 7.16 -3.28
C ARG A 86 -12.33 6.19 -2.50
N PRO A 87 -12.04 5.98 -1.21
CA PRO A 87 -12.81 5.06 -0.37
C PRO A 87 -14.31 5.36 -0.34
N GLU A 88 -14.71 6.64 -0.33
CA GLU A 88 -16.12 7.06 -0.29
C GLU A 88 -16.92 6.53 -1.49
N ASN A 89 -16.28 6.47 -2.66
CA ASN A 89 -16.91 5.91 -3.86
C ASN A 89 -17.04 4.39 -3.76
N LEU A 90 -16.08 3.70 -3.13
CA LEU A 90 -16.17 2.25 -2.93
C LEU A 90 -17.37 1.86 -2.07
N PHE A 91 -17.70 2.68 -1.05
CA PHE A 91 -18.87 2.45 -0.20
C PHE A 91 -20.21 2.70 -0.90
N ARG A 92 -20.18 3.37 -2.07
CA ARG A 92 -21.39 3.66 -2.88
C ARG A 92 -21.61 2.66 -4.01
N THR A 93 -20.69 1.71 -4.19
CA THR A 93 -20.73 0.73 -5.29
C THR A 93 -21.03 -0.66 -4.78
N ARG A 94 -21.54 -1.51 -5.69
CA ARG A 94 -21.83 -2.94 -5.43
C ARG A 94 -20.61 -3.83 -5.61
N ILE A 95 -19.49 -3.30 -6.16
CA ILE A 95 -18.30 -4.12 -6.38
C ILE A 95 -17.76 -4.61 -5.05
N ARG A 96 -17.54 -5.90 -4.94
CA ARG A 96 -16.91 -6.49 -3.75
C ARG A 96 -15.41 -6.22 -3.79
N VAL A 97 -14.82 -6.00 -2.62
CA VAL A 97 -13.40 -5.66 -2.47
C VAL A 97 -12.65 -6.85 -1.88
N PHE A 98 -11.60 -7.30 -2.55
CA PHE A 98 -10.65 -8.26 -1.99
C PHE A 98 -9.85 -7.60 -0.87
N GLY A 99 -10.07 -8.06 0.36
CA GLY A 99 -9.53 -7.45 1.57
C GLY A 99 -10.59 -6.66 2.35
N SER A 100 -10.22 -5.53 2.92
CA SER A 100 -11.08 -4.72 3.78
C SER A 100 -11.31 -3.31 3.24
N ARG A 101 -12.57 -2.96 2.93
CA ARG A 101 -12.96 -1.58 2.57
C ARG A 101 -12.67 -0.60 3.70
N GLU A 102 -12.95 -1.01 4.93
CA GLU A 102 -12.73 -0.17 6.10
C GLU A 102 -11.24 0.14 6.28
N LEU A 103 -10.35 -0.83 6.01
CA LEU A 103 -8.92 -0.60 6.08
C LEU A 103 -8.45 0.42 5.02
N LEU A 104 -9.03 0.40 3.81
CA LEU A 104 -8.74 1.41 2.79
C LEU A 104 -9.20 2.82 3.22
N ARG A 105 -10.31 2.91 3.96
CA ARG A 105 -10.77 4.19 4.53
C ARG A 105 -9.83 4.71 5.60
N VAL A 106 -9.36 3.82 6.49
CA VAL A 106 -8.36 4.15 7.51
C VAL A 106 -7.03 4.55 6.86
N GLU A 107 -6.63 3.88 5.77
CA GLU A 107 -5.41 4.22 5.03
C GLU A 107 -5.41 5.64 4.45
N ALA A 108 -6.58 6.19 4.13
CA ALA A 108 -6.68 7.55 3.60
C ALA A 108 -6.42 8.65 4.64
N ASP A 109 -6.41 8.32 5.94
CA ASP A 109 -6.28 9.27 7.05
C ASP A 109 -5.02 8.96 7.88
N GLN A 110 -4.09 9.93 7.94
CA GLN A 110 -2.81 9.74 8.62
C GLN A 110 -2.96 9.51 10.14
N HIS A 111 -3.91 10.17 10.79
CA HIS A 111 -4.14 10.00 12.23
C HIS A 111 -4.76 8.64 12.53
N GLN A 112 -5.75 8.20 11.75
CA GLN A 112 -6.36 6.88 11.91
C GLN A 112 -5.35 5.76 11.66
N LYS A 113 -4.40 5.93 10.71
CA LYS A 113 -3.30 4.97 10.53
C LYS A 113 -2.48 4.80 11.81
N MET A 114 -2.05 5.90 12.43
CA MET A 114 -1.24 5.83 13.65
C MET A 114 -2.02 5.22 14.81
N GLU A 115 -3.30 5.56 14.96
CA GLU A 115 -4.13 4.94 16.00
C GLU A 115 -4.30 3.43 15.81
N LEU A 116 -4.45 2.95 14.58
CA LEU A 116 -4.55 1.51 14.31
C LEU A 116 -3.23 0.79 14.64
N LEU A 117 -2.08 1.33 14.24
CA LEU A 117 -0.76 0.80 14.58
C LEU A 117 -0.53 0.78 16.10
N LYS A 118 -0.94 1.83 16.80
CA LYS A 118 -0.87 1.90 18.27
C LYS A 118 -1.75 0.84 18.92
N LYS A 119 -2.97 0.65 18.43
CA LYS A 119 -3.88 -0.41 18.91
C LYS A 119 -3.37 -1.82 18.62
N ALA A 120 -2.55 -1.98 17.58
CA ALA A 120 -1.83 -3.22 17.30
C ALA A 120 -0.63 -3.42 18.25
N GLY A 121 -0.29 -2.44 19.10
CA GLY A 121 0.87 -2.49 19.97
C GLY A 121 2.20 -2.41 19.21
N ILE A 122 2.18 -1.92 17.98
CA ILE A 122 3.38 -1.71 17.16
C ILE A 122 4.00 -0.37 17.54
N PRO A 123 5.32 -0.29 17.79
CA PRO A 123 5.99 0.98 18.04
C PRO A 123 5.80 1.97 16.88
N ILE A 124 5.41 3.20 17.21
CA ILE A 124 5.20 4.29 16.25
C ILE A 124 6.03 5.51 16.65
N PRO A 125 6.35 6.42 15.71
CA PRO A 125 7.00 7.69 16.04
C PRO A 125 6.09 8.55 16.92
N LYS A 126 6.70 9.39 17.76
CA LYS A 126 5.97 10.39 18.55
C LYS A 126 5.22 11.35 17.60
N THR A 127 3.97 11.62 17.90
CA THR A 127 3.17 12.65 17.23
C THR A 127 3.00 13.84 18.15
N PHE A 128 2.92 15.05 17.57
CA PHE A 128 2.78 16.30 18.30
C PHE A 128 1.46 16.96 17.95
N ALA A 129 0.73 17.45 18.92
CA ALA A 129 -0.55 18.14 18.68
C ALA A 129 -0.37 19.50 18.01
N GLY A 130 0.80 20.12 18.19
CA GLY A 130 1.12 21.38 17.56
C GLY A 130 2.61 21.71 17.58
N PRO A 131 3.02 22.76 16.82
CA PRO A 131 4.42 23.15 16.73
C PRO A 131 5.09 23.52 18.06
N SER A 132 4.30 24.00 19.03
CA SER A 132 4.81 24.38 20.37
C SER A 132 5.24 23.19 21.24
N GLU A 133 4.83 21.97 20.89
CA GLU A 133 5.17 20.74 21.62
C GLU A 133 6.40 20.03 21.05
N MET A 134 6.96 20.53 19.95
CA MET A 134 8.11 19.92 19.32
C MET A 134 9.35 19.99 20.24
N ASP A 135 9.95 18.83 20.50
CA ASP A 135 11.18 18.66 21.30
C ASP A 135 12.33 18.03 20.49
N ARG A 136 12.11 17.80 19.18
CA ARG A 136 13.04 17.13 18.26
C ARG A 136 12.67 17.42 16.80
N PRO A 137 13.54 17.08 15.83
CA PRO A 137 13.18 17.18 14.42
C PRO A 137 11.92 16.39 14.07
N VAL A 138 11.09 16.99 13.22
CA VAL A 138 9.80 16.42 12.81
C VAL A 138 9.70 16.30 11.29
N ILE A 139 8.84 15.38 10.86
CA ILE A 139 8.31 15.36 9.50
C ILE A 139 6.85 15.80 9.54
N VAL A 140 6.52 16.79 8.72
CA VAL A 140 5.13 17.26 8.54
C VAL A 140 4.55 16.57 7.32
N LYS A 141 3.44 15.87 7.52
CA LYS A 141 2.75 15.09 6.49
C LYS A 141 1.41 15.72 6.13
N LEU A 142 1.14 15.81 4.83
CA LEU A 142 -0.16 16.20 4.31
C LEU A 142 -1.15 15.01 4.37
N PRO A 143 -2.48 15.26 4.43
CA PRO A 143 -3.49 14.22 4.30
C PRO A 143 -3.38 13.47 2.96
N GLY A 144 -3.78 12.19 2.96
CA GLY A 144 -3.84 11.34 1.77
C GLY A 144 -2.64 10.41 1.62
N ALA A 145 -2.67 9.60 0.56
CA ALA A 145 -1.68 8.54 0.26
C ALA A 145 -0.87 8.89 -0.99
N ARG A 146 -0.15 10.02 -0.98
CA ARG A 146 0.55 10.58 -2.16
C ARG A 146 2.03 10.22 -2.27
N GLY A 147 2.48 9.17 -1.57
CA GLY A 147 3.85 8.67 -1.69
C GLY A 147 4.93 9.66 -1.24
N GLY A 148 4.71 10.38 -0.13
CA GLY A 148 5.70 11.30 0.45
C GLY A 148 5.81 12.65 -0.25
N MET A 149 4.97 12.94 -1.23
CA MET A 149 4.99 14.23 -1.94
C MET A 149 4.64 15.37 -0.97
N ASP A 150 5.41 16.46 -1.05
CA ASP A 150 5.26 17.66 -0.22
C ASP A 150 5.49 17.47 1.29
N TYR A 151 6.06 16.34 1.74
CA TYR A 151 6.50 16.19 3.12
C TYR A 151 7.67 17.12 3.40
N ARG A 152 7.70 17.66 4.62
CA ARG A 152 8.77 18.57 5.03
C ARG A 152 9.39 18.09 6.34
N VAL A 153 10.72 18.00 6.37
CA VAL A 153 11.50 17.76 7.59
C VAL A 153 12.02 19.08 8.10
N THR A 154 11.81 19.36 9.39
CA THR A 154 12.28 20.58 10.05
C THR A 154 12.42 20.37 11.57
N GLU A 155 13.22 21.22 12.22
CA GLU A 155 13.28 21.35 13.68
C GLU A 155 12.73 22.71 14.16
N ASP A 156 12.34 23.59 13.21
CA ASP A 156 11.83 24.92 13.52
C ASP A 156 10.30 24.93 13.64
N PRO A 157 9.73 25.20 14.85
CA PRO A 157 8.29 25.33 15.04
C PRO A 157 7.66 26.45 14.20
N GLN A 158 8.42 27.49 13.82
CA GLN A 158 7.88 28.55 12.98
C GLN A 158 7.68 28.08 11.55
N GLU A 159 8.60 27.28 11.02
CA GLU A 159 8.46 26.69 9.69
C GLU A 159 7.20 25.80 9.61
N VAL A 160 6.92 25.04 10.68
CA VAL A 160 5.70 24.21 10.73
C VAL A 160 4.45 25.07 10.71
N ARG A 161 4.39 26.17 11.50
CA ARG A 161 3.26 27.13 11.46
C ARG A 161 3.03 27.71 10.07
N ASP A 162 4.13 28.08 9.40
CA ASP A 162 4.06 28.64 8.05
C ASP A 162 3.57 27.61 7.02
N LEU A 163 3.95 26.34 7.18
CA LEU A 163 3.43 25.22 6.36
C LEU A 163 1.94 25.02 6.58
N GLN A 164 1.49 25.02 7.83
CA GLN A 164 0.08 24.91 8.20
C GLN A 164 -0.76 26.04 7.59
N LEU A 165 -0.34 27.28 7.74
CA LEU A 165 -1.02 28.45 7.17
C LEU A 165 -1.08 28.39 5.64
N ARG A 166 0.01 27.99 4.98
CA ARG A 166 0.03 27.80 3.53
C ARG A 166 -0.90 26.68 3.06
N ALA A 167 -0.96 25.57 3.78
CA ALA A 167 -1.85 24.47 3.43
C ALA A 167 -3.33 24.87 3.50
N VAL A 168 -3.71 25.61 4.53
CA VAL A 168 -5.07 26.18 4.67
C VAL A 168 -5.35 27.20 3.58
N SER A 169 -4.44 28.16 3.35
CA SER A 169 -4.65 29.22 2.33
C SER A 169 -4.78 28.69 0.90
N LYS A 170 -4.16 27.53 0.61
CA LYS A 170 -4.27 26.82 -0.68
C LYS A 170 -5.47 25.87 -0.75
N GLY A 171 -6.27 25.76 0.32
CA GLY A 171 -7.38 24.82 0.38
C GLY A 171 -6.97 23.33 0.34
N ILE A 172 -5.72 23.02 0.72
CA ILE A 172 -5.22 21.63 0.81
C ILE A 172 -5.84 20.96 2.03
N VAL A 173 -5.98 21.69 3.12
CA VAL A 173 -6.67 21.31 4.36
C VAL A 173 -7.62 22.44 4.79
N ASN A 174 -8.62 22.10 5.60
CA ASN A 174 -9.53 23.09 6.17
C ASN A 174 -9.03 23.64 7.50
N ASP A 175 -8.31 22.79 8.25
CA ASP A 175 -7.78 23.12 9.58
C ASP A 175 -6.28 22.73 9.67
N PRO A 176 -5.44 23.54 10.34
CA PRO A 176 -4.01 23.23 10.54
C PRO A 176 -3.75 21.87 11.19
N SER A 177 -4.65 21.38 12.05
CA SER A 177 -4.52 20.10 12.75
C SER A 177 -4.65 18.87 11.85
N GLU A 178 -5.16 19.06 10.62
CA GLU A 178 -5.18 17.97 9.62
C GLU A 178 -3.78 17.60 9.12
N LEU A 179 -2.77 18.48 9.31
CA LEU A 179 -1.38 18.13 9.04
C LEU A 179 -0.83 17.33 10.22
N MET A 180 -0.30 16.14 9.93
CA MET A 180 0.36 15.36 10.95
C MET A 180 1.78 15.88 11.20
N ILE A 181 2.09 16.21 12.43
CA ILE A 181 3.43 16.56 12.90
C ILE A 181 3.98 15.33 13.63
N GLN A 182 4.97 14.66 13.04
CA GLN A 182 5.49 13.39 13.54
C GLN A 182 7.01 13.48 13.72
N GLU A 183 7.54 12.83 14.74
CA GLU A 183 8.98 12.67 14.94
C GLU A 183 9.65 12.18 13.67
N TYR A 184 10.74 12.82 13.27
CA TYR A 184 11.58 12.35 12.16
C TYR A 184 12.56 11.29 12.67
N LEU A 185 12.34 10.06 12.26
CA LEU A 185 13.17 8.93 12.67
C LEU A 185 14.44 8.84 11.81
N ILE A 186 15.58 8.70 12.48
CA ILE A 186 16.86 8.46 11.83
C ILE A 186 17.18 6.97 11.87
N GLY A 187 17.29 6.35 10.70
CA GLY A 187 17.57 4.92 10.57
C GLY A 187 17.44 4.44 9.13
N ALA A 188 17.51 3.13 8.94
CA ALA A 188 17.28 2.50 7.65
C ALA A 188 15.78 2.31 7.43
N THR A 189 15.25 2.87 6.35
CA THR A 189 13.86 2.58 5.95
C THR A 189 13.76 1.14 5.47
N MET A 190 12.69 0.46 5.84
CA MET A 190 12.41 -0.92 5.47
C MET A 190 10.90 -1.14 5.36
N TYR A 191 10.46 -1.54 4.19
CA TYR A 191 9.05 -1.75 3.88
C TYR A 191 8.79 -3.25 3.86
N ALA A 192 8.11 -3.75 4.90
CA ALA A 192 7.79 -5.17 5.04
C ALA A 192 6.48 -5.50 4.36
N HIS A 193 6.50 -6.44 3.42
CA HIS A 193 5.33 -6.87 2.66
C HIS A 193 4.79 -8.17 3.22
N TYR A 194 3.47 -8.21 3.37
CA TYR A 194 2.75 -9.34 3.92
C TYR A 194 1.58 -9.76 3.04
N PHE A 195 1.10 -10.94 3.32
CA PHE A 195 -0.19 -11.44 2.84
C PHE A 195 -0.90 -12.17 3.97
N HIS A 196 -2.11 -11.74 4.31
CA HIS A 196 -2.96 -12.47 5.24
C HIS A 196 -3.93 -13.35 4.47
N SER A 197 -3.96 -14.64 4.81
CA SER A 197 -4.87 -15.62 4.24
C SER A 197 -5.79 -16.18 5.31
N PRO A 198 -7.08 -15.85 5.31
CA PRO A 198 -8.04 -16.54 6.14
C PRO A 198 -8.24 -18.00 5.69
N ILE A 199 -8.05 -18.30 4.39
CA ILE A 199 -8.18 -19.66 3.84
C ILE A 199 -7.10 -20.59 4.41
N TYR A 200 -5.86 -20.12 4.51
CA TYR A 200 -4.74 -20.88 5.10
C TYR A 200 -4.55 -20.59 6.59
N GLY A 201 -5.35 -19.69 7.19
CA GLY A 201 -5.30 -19.33 8.60
C GLY A 201 -3.96 -18.73 9.07
N ARG A 202 -3.27 -17.99 8.21
CA ARG A 202 -1.94 -17.45 8.53
C ARG A 202 -1.63 -16.11 7.87
N THR A 203 -0.66 -15.40 8.45
CA THR A 203 -0.02 -14.23 7.85
C THR A 203 1.35 -14.62 7.30
N GLU A 204 1.60 -14.31 6.03
CA GLU A 204 2.81 -14.67 5.29
C GLU A 204 3.64 -13.40 5.07
N ILE A 205 4.96 -13.43 5.37
CA ILE A 205 5.90 -12.42 4.85
C ILE A 205 6.14 -12.73 3.38
N THR A 206 6.02 -11.72 2.52
CA THR A 206 6.24 -11.90 1.08
C THR A 206 7.52 -11.25 0.60
N GLY A 207 8.11 -10.32 1.35
CA GLY A 207 9.36 -9.67 0.97
C GLY A 207 9.57 -8.34 1.66
N PHE A 208 10.64 -7.68 1.28
CA PHE A 208 11.01 -6.36 1.77
C PHE A 208 11.59 -5.52 0.64
N ASP A 209 11.32 -4.22 0.68
CA ASP A 209 11.98 -3.25 -0.18
C ASP A 209 12.41 -2.01 0.58
N ILE A 210 13.24 -1.21 -0.05
CA ILE A 210 13.46 0.19 0.26
C ILE A 210 13.04 1.03 -0.95
N ARG A 211 12.52 2.22 -0.69
CA ARG A 211 12.16 3.15 -1.74
C ARG A 211 13.40 3.90 -2.23
N TYR A 212 13.54 3.99 -3.54
CA TYR A 212 14.53 4.82 -4.18
C TYR A 212 13.91 6.19 -4.45
N GLU A 213 14.40 7.20 -3.74
CA GLU A 213 13.80 8.53 -3.68
C GLU A 213 14.70 9.54 -4.38
N SER A 214 14.17 10.29 -5.36
CA SER A 214 14.97 11.09 -6.27
C SER A 214 15.87 12.10 -5.56
N ASP A 215 15.31 12.89 -4.64
CA ASP A 215 16.06 13.96 -4.00
C ASP A 215 16.91 13.45 -2.82
N VAL A 216 16.37 12.57 -1.99
CA VAL A 216 17.13 11.98 -0.87
C VAL A 216 18.35 11.22 -1.38
N ASP A 217 18.16 10.37 -2.38
CA ASP A 217 19.27 9.59 -2.96
C ASP A 217 20.24 10.48 -3.76
N GLY A 218 19.75 11.57 -4.37
CA GLY A 218 20.58 12.59 -5.02
C GLY A 218 21.43 13.38 -4.03
N LEU A 219 20.86 13.75 -2.87
CA LEU A 219 21.55 14.50 -1.83
C LEU A 219 22.72 13.74 -1.21
N ARG A 220 22.65 12.40 -1.14
CA ARG A 220 23.78 11.55 -0.68
C ARG A 220 25.06 11.74 -1.49
N ARG A 221 24.98 12.21 -2.73
CA ARG A 221 26.11 12.44 -3.64
C ARG A 221 26.47 13.90 -3.75
N ALA A 222 25.65 14.81 -3.23
CA ALA A 222 25.90 16.23 -3.30
C ALA A 222 26.98 16.65 -2.29
N PRO A 223 27.88 17.60 -2.63
CA PRO A 223 28.74 18.23 -1.64
C PRO A 223 27.88 18.84 -0.51
N VAL A 224 28.33 18.72 0.74
CA VAL A 224 27.60 19.17 1.94
C VAL A 224 27.09 20.61 1.78
N ARG A 225 27.94 21.54 1.31
CA ARG A 225 27.59 22.95 1.06
C ARG A 225 26.39 23.14 0.09
N ILE A 226 26.07 22.14 -0.75
CA ILE A 226 24.92 22.16 -1.66
C ILE A 226 23.74 21.49 -0.95
N ALA A 227 23.97 20.35 -0.33
CA ALA A 227 22.93 19.57 0.37
C ALA A 227 22.25 20.40 1.46
N GLU A 228 23.00 21.18 2.25
CA GLU A 228 22.47 22.05 3.31
C GLU A 228 21.49 23.12 2.82
N LYS A 229 21.51 23.46 1.53
CA LYS A 229 20.63 24.47 0.93
C LYS A 229 19.36 23.88 0.30
N LEU A 230 19.24 22.55 0.28
CA LEU A 230 18.17 21.85 -0.38
C LEU A 230 17.28 21.15 0.66
N SER A 231 16.00 21.28 0.48
CA SER A 231 15.02 20.50 1.26
C SER A 231 14.72 19.22 0.49
N PRO A 232 14.91 18.04 1.07
CA PRO A 232 14.59 16.79 0.40
C PRO A 232 13.10 16.70 0.14
N THR A 233 12.74 16.16 -1.02
CA THR A 233 11.42 15.58 -1.28
C THR A 233 11.56 14.06 -1.24
N PHE A 234 10.51 13.38 -0.86
CA PHE A 234 10.47 11.91 -0.76
C PHE A 234 9.80 11.30 -2.00
N THR A 235 10.03 11.90 -3.19
CA THR A 235 9.44 11.41 -4.44
C THR A 235 10.03 10.08 -4.84
N VAL A 236 9.23 9.03 -4.75
CA VAL A 236 9.63 7.66 -5.08
C VAL A 236 9.75 7.50 -6.60
N VAL A 237 10.91 7.10 -7.08
CA VAL A 237 11.19 6.81 -8.50
C VAL A 237 11.40 5.34 -8.78
N GLY A 238 11.53 4.52 -7.75
CA GLY A 238 11.72 3.07 -7.87
C GLY A 238 11.78 2.38 -6.52
N ASN A 239 11.98 1.06 -6.56
CA ASN A 239 12.08 0.21 -5.39
C ASN A 239 13.28 -0.72 -5.52
N ILE A 240 13.99 -0.97 -4.44
CA ILE A 240 15.15 -1.84 -4.36
C ILE A 240 14.82 -2.97 -3.37
N PRO A 241 14.96 -4.25 -3.76
CA PRO A 241 14.73 -5.35 -2.83
C PRO A 241 15.79 -5.35 -1.73
N VAL A 242 15.37 -5.64 -0.51
CA VAL A 242 16.27 -5.76 0.63
C VAL A 242 15.96 -7.05 1.41
N PHE A 243 17.02 -7.64 1.96
CA PHE A 243 16.91 -8.78 2.87
C PHE A 243 17.29 -8.30 4.27
N PRO A 244 16.35 -8.29 5.23
CA PRO A 244 16.68 -7.93 6.59
C PRO A 244 17.61 -8.99 7.21
N ARG A 245 18.36 -8.59 8.23
CA ARG A 245 19.05 -9.56 9.09
C ARG A 245 18.01 -10.50 9.70
N GLU A 246 18.29 -11.79 9.76
CA GLU A 246 17.36 -12.81 10.28
C GLU A 246 16.82 -12.48 11.68
N ARG A 247 17.65 -11.86 12.54
CA ARG A 247 17.23 -11.37 13.86
C ARG A 247 16.01 -10.42 13.82
N LEU A 248 15.82 -9.69 12.70
CA LEU A 248 14.68 -8.77 12.55
C LEU A 248 13.42 -9.49 12.07
N LEU A 249 13.56 -10.69 11.47
CA LEU A 249 12.41 -11.40 10.90
C LEU A 249 11.37 -11.76 11.97
N GLU A 250 11.80 -12.15 13.17
CA GLU A 250 10.89 -12.45 14.29
C GLU A 250 10.01 -11.23 14.63
N THR A 251 10.63 -10.04 14.72
CA THR A 251 9.89 -8.79 14.97
C THR A 251 8.91 -8.47 13.85
N PHE A 252 9.33 -8.63 12.60
CA PHE A 252 8.43 -8.37 11.47
C PHE A 252 7.28 -9.38 11.39
N LEU A 253 7.52 -10.65 11.67
CA LEU A 253 6.46 -11.68 11.74
C LEU A 253 5.43 -11.33 12.81
N ASP A 254 5.87 -11.03 14.02
CA ASP A 254 5.03 -10.61 15.13
C ASP A 254 4.22 -9.33 14.81
N TYR A 255 4.85 -8.34 14.16
CA TYR A 255 4.13 -7.12 13.76
C TYR A 255 3.05 -7.39 12.70
N GLY A 256 3.32 -8.28 11.75
CA GLY A 256 2.33 -8.68 10.75
C GLY A 256 1.10 -9.34 11.39
N GLU A 257 1.30 -10.24 12.35
CA GLU A 257 0.22 -10.92 13.07
C GLU A 257 -0.58 -9.94 13.94
N ARG A 258 0.10 -9.11 14.73
CA ARG A 258 -0.55 -8.08 15.58
C ARG A 258 -1.33 -7.06 14.75
N PHE A 259 -0.82 -6.66 13.59
CA PHE A 259 -1.53 -5.76 12.70
C PHE A 259 -2.83 -6.39 12.20
N VAL A 260 -2.79 -7.62 11.73
CA VAL A 260 -3.98 -8.36 11.27
C VAL A 260 -5.00 -8.52 12.38
N GLU A 261 -4.56 -8.87 13.59
CA GLU A 261 -5.44 -9.00 14.76
C GLU A 261 -6.12 -7.65 15.09
N ALA A 262 -5.37 -6.54 15.06
CA ALA A 262 -5.92 -5.21 15.29
C ALA A 262 -6.94 -4.83 14.21
N VAL A 263 -6.63 -5.06 12.93
CA VAL A 263 -7.57 -4.81 11.83
C VAL A 263 -8.87 -5.59 12.02
N ARG A 264 -8.78 -6.87 12.35
CA ARG A 264 -9.97 -7.72 12.57
C ARG A 264 -10.80 -7.26 13.77
N ARG A 265 -10.16 -6.89 14.86
CA ARG A 265 -10.83 -6.43 16.07
C ARG A 265 -11.50 -5.07 15.90
N GLU A 266 -10.83 -4.12 15.24
CA GLU A 266 -11.25 -2.73 15.16
C GLU A 266 -12.14 -2.43 13.93
N LEU A 267 -12.01 -3.20 12.85
CA LEU A 267 -12.60 -2.89 11.55
C LEU A 267 -13.57 -3.96 11.00
N GLY A 268 -14.26 -4.67 11.88
CA GLY A 268 -15.39 -5.54 11.48
C GLY A 268 -15.03 -7.00 11.20
N GLY A 269 -13.91 -7.49 11.72
CA GLY A 269 -13.63 -8.93 11.81
C GLY A 269 -13.04 -9.59 10.55
N LYS A 270 -13.10 -8.96 9.39
CA LYS A 270 -12.62 -9.53 8.12
C LYS A 270 -11.40 -8.79 7.60
N PHE A 271 -10.37 -9.54 7.25
CA PHE A 271 -9.24 -9.05 6.50
C PHE A 271 -8.61 -10.20 5.72
N ALA A 272 -8.24 -9.93 4.48
CA ALA A 272 -7.50 -10.85 3.61
C ALA A 272 -6.60 -10.07 2.66
N GLY A 273 -5.59 -10.73 2.11
CA GLY A 273 -4.77 -10.18 1.04
C GLY A 273 -3.52 -9.43 1.49
N PRO A 274 -2.88 -8.73 0.55
CA PRO A 274 -1.59 -8.09 0.78
C PRO A 274 -1.72 -6.80 1.60
N PHE A 275 -0.70 -6.55 2.42
CA PHE A 275 -0.49 -5.29 3.12
C PHE A 275 1.00 -5.01 3.32
N CYS A 276 1.33 -3.81 3.73
CA CYS A 276 2.71 -3.39 3.97
C CYS A 276 2.78 -2.59 5.26
N LEU A 277 3.81 -2.85 6.07
CA LEU A 277 4.22 -1.99 7.17
C LEU A 277 5.46 -1.21 6.75
N GLU A 278 5.40 0.11 6.86
CA GLU A 278 6.46 1.03 6.47
C GLU A 278 7.24 1.43 7.72
N CYS A 279 8.47 0.94 7.83
CA CYS A 279 9.24 1.01 9.05
C CYS A 279 10.58 1.73 8.88
N VAL A 280 11.09 2.27 9.99
CA VAL A 280 12.50 2.63 10.18
C VAL A 280 13.12 1.67 11.17
N VAL A 281 14.30 1.17 10.86
CA VAL A 281 15.13 0.39 11.78
C VAL A 281 16.26 1.28 12.27
N ASP A 282 16.29 1.57 13.56
CA ASP A 282 17.31 2.43 14.17
C ASP A 282 18.65 1.70 14.41
N SER A 283 19.65 2.40 14.95
CA SER A 283 20.96 1.82 15.24
C SER A 283 20.93 0.75 16.36
N GLY A 284 19.90 0.73 17.19
CA GLY A 284 19.66 -0.29 18.20
C GLY A 284 18.92 -1.52 17.66
N LEU A 285 18.60 -1.53 16.35
CA LEU A 285 17.77 -2.53 15.66
C LEU A 285 16.31 -2.52 16.16
N ASN A 286 15.83 -1.39 16.69
CA ASN A 286 14.41 -1.23 16.99
C ASN A 286 13.66 -0.94 15.69
N VAL A 287 12.55 -1.64 15.49
CA VAL A 287 11.67 -1.47 14.33
C VAL A 287 10.51 -0.56 14.72
N ILE A 288 10.36 0.57 14.06
CA ILE A 288 9.34 1.59 14.35
C ILE A 288 8.53 1.81 13.08
N ALA A 289 7.23 1.53 13.12
CA ALA A 289 6.35 1.68 11.96
C ALA A 289 5.80 3.12 11.91
N PHE A 290 6.07 3.81 10.82
CA PHE A 290 5.63 5.19 10.61
C PHE A 290 4.44 5.33 9.64
N GLU A 291 4.06 4.22 8.99
CA GLU A 291 2.94 4.16 8.06
C GLU A 291 2.57 2.69 7.77
N PHE A 292 1.38 2.46 7.21
CA PHE A 292 1.01 1.20 6.59
C PHE A 292 0.22 1.40 5.31
N SER A 293 0.15 0.35 4.50
CA SER A 293 -0.72 0.26 3.33
C SER A 293 -1.54 -1.03 3.41
N GLY A 294 -2.87 -0.93 3.41
CA GLY A 294 -3.81 -2.06 3.54
C GLY A 294 -4.12 -2.79 2.22
N ARG A 295 -3.20 -2.78 1.28
CA ARG A 295 -3.35 -3.30 -0.10
C ARG A 295 -1.99 -3.62 -0.71
N ILE A 296 -1.96 -4.15 -1.94
CA ILE A 296 -0.70 -4.37 -2.64
C ILE A 296 0.03 -3.06 -2.94
N VAL A 297 1.34 -3.02 -2.70
CA VAL A 297 2.21 -1.84 -2.87
C VAL A 297 3.17 -2.02 -4.05
N ALA A 298 3.71 -0.90 -4.54
CA ALA A 298 4.68 -0.90 -5.64
C ALA A 298 5.96 -1.68 -5.32
N GLY A 299 6.39 -1.68 -4.05
CA GLY A 299 7.56 -2.41 -3.58
C GLY A 299 7.54 -3.89 -3.92
N THR A 300 6.36 -4.52 -3.97
CA THR A 300 6.25 -5.93 -4.36
C THR A 300 6.64 -6.22 -5.81
N ASN A 301 6.72 -5.18 -6.69
CA ASN A 301 7.13 -5.35 -8.09
C ASN A 301 8.57 -5.86 -8.25
N VAL A 302 9.44 -5.65 -7.25
CA VAL A 302 10.83 -6.13 -7.25
C VAL A 302 10.91 -7.66 -7.36
N TYR A 303 9.83 -8.35 -7.04
CA TYR A 303 9.71 -9.82 -7.09
C TYR A 303 8.85 -10.33 -8.25
N SER A 304 8.48 -9.47 -9.20
CA SER A 304 7.54 -9.83 -10.29
C SER A 304 8.09 -10.85 -11.29
N VAL A 305 9.40 -11.02 -11.38
CA VAL A 305 10.05 -11.94 -12.33
C VAL A 305 10.40 -13.28 -11.69
N HIS A 306 11.02 -13.25 -10.50
CA HIS A 306 11.56 -14.45 -9.85
C HIS A 306 10.70 -15.00 -8.73
N GLY A 307 9.62 -14.31 -8.39
CA GLY A 307 8.78 -14.60 -7.24
C GLY A 307 9.33 -14.02 -5.92
N SER A 308 8.49 -14.07 -4.90
CA SER A 308 8.82 -13.66 -3.54
C SER A 308 9.84 -14.62 -2.92
N PRO A 309 10.86 -14.11 -2.22
CA PRO A 309 11.87 -14.95 -1.55
C PRO A 309 11.30 -15.79 -0.40
N TYR A 310 10.14 -15.38 0.14
CA TYR A 310 9.52 -16.07 1.27
C TYR A 310 8.31 -16.92 0.88
N LEU A 311 7.56 -16.56 -0.18
CA LEU A 311 6.41 -17.38 -0.61
C LEU A 311 6.83 -18.80 -1.04
N VAL A 312 8.06 -18.97 -1.51
CA VAL A 312 8.60 -20.31 -1.80
C VAL A 312 8.63 -21.21 -0.56
N LEU A 313 8.81 -20.64 0.64
CA LEU A 313 8.82 -21.39 1.89
C LEU A 313 7.41 -21.87 2.31
N TYR A 314 6.38 -21.16 1.89
CA TYR A 314 4.98 -21.53 2.17
C TYR A 314 4.39 -22.48 1.12
N PHE A 315 4.82 -22.37 -0.15
CA PHE A 315 4.20 -23.06 -1.28
C PHE A 315 5.11 -24.06 -2.01
N GLY A 316 6.41 -24.18 -1.61
CA GLY A 316 7.39 -25.07 -2.24
C GLY A 316 7.78 -24.70 -3.68
N ARG A 317 7.32 -23.55 -4.18
CA ARG A 317 7.65 -23.02 -5.51
C ARG A 317 7.69 -21.49 -5.52
N PRO A 318 8.42 -20.88 -6.46
CA PRO A 318 8.37 -19.44 -6.66
C PRO A 318 6.95 -18.97 -6.97
N MET A 319 6.53 -17.87 -6.33
CA MET A 319 5.23 -17.24 -6.51
C MET A 319 5.39 -15.73 -6.36
N THR A 320 4.81 -14.95 -7.26
CA THR A 320 4.75 -13.49 -7.10
C THR A 320 3.60 -13.09 -6.17
N VAL A 321 3.62 -11.88 -5.62
CA VAL A 321 2.52 -11.41 -4.78
C VAL A 321 1.22 -11.28 -5.60
N GLY A 322 1.32 -10.85 -6.87
CA GLY A 322 0.16 -10.84 -7.77
C GLY A 322 -0.43 -12.22 -8.03
N GLU A 323 0.43 -13.23 -8.18
CA GLU A 323 0.01 -14.63 -8.31
C GLU A 323 -0.62 -15.14 -7.01
N ARG A 324 -0.07 -14.75 -5.84
CA ARG A 324 -0.62 -15.10 -4.52
C ARG A 324 -2.04 -14.57 -4.32
N VAL A 325 -2.32 -13.33 -4.79
CA VAL A 325 -3.67 -12.74 -4.80
C VAL A 325 -4.62 -13.55 -5.67
N ALA A 326 -4.23 -13.85 -6.91
CA ALA A 326 -5.07 -14.62 -7.83
C ALA A 326 -5.32 -16.04 -7.32
N HIS A 327 -4.30 -16.67 -6.71
CA HIS A 327 -4.41 -17.98 -6.07
C HIS A 327 -5.44 -17.99 -4.93
N GLU A 328 -5.38 -16.99 -4.03
CA GLU A 328 -6.36 -16.89 -2.93
C GLU A 328 -7.79 -16.76 -3.44
N LEU A 329 -8.02 -15.87 -4.41
CA LEU A 329 -9.35 -15.69 -5.01
C LEU A 329 -9.86 -16.96 -5.69
N LYS A 330 -8.98 -17.66 -6.40
CA LYS A 330 -9.32 -18.92 -7.07
C LYS A 330 -9.75 -19.98 -6.06
N ILE A 331 -8.92 -20.22 -5.04
CA ILE A 331 -9.24 -21.22 -4.01
C ILE A 331 -10.53 -20.84 -3.26
N ALA A 332 -10.69 -19.56 -2.89
CA ALA A 332 -11.90 -19.08 -2.24
C ALA A 332 -13.17 -19.32 -3.09
N ALA A 333 -13.08 -19.14 -4.41
CA ALA A 333 -14.18 -19.42 -5.33
C ALA A 333 -14.48 -20.92 -5.45
N GLU A 334 -13.43 -21.74 -5.59
CA GLU A 334 -13.53 -23.20 -5.72
C GLU A 334 -14.07 -23.87 -4.44
N THR A 335 -13.75 -23.33 -3.26
CA THR A 335 -14.18 -23.87 -1.96
C THR A 335 -15.46 -23.21 -1.41
N GLY A 336 -16.04 -22.23 -2.13
CA GLY A 336 -17.21 -21.48 -1.66
C GLY A 336 -16.91 -20.51 -0.50
N SER A 337 -15.65 -20.15 -0.28
CA SER A 337 -15.18 -19.31 0.83
C SER A 337 -14.96 -17.84 0.44
N LEU A 338 -15.57 -17.35 -0.64
CA LEU A 338 -15.43 -15.95 -1.08
C LEU A 338 -15.82 -14.94 0.01
N GLU A 339 -16.75 -15.30 0.89
CA GLU A 339 -17.17 -14.45 2.00
C GLU A 339 -16.06 -14.20 3.04
N GLU A 340 -15.03 -15.06 3.08
CA GLU A 340 -13.88 -14.92 3.98
C GLU A 340 -12.88 -13.87 3.48
N VAL A 341 -12.82 -13.66 2.16
CA VAL A 341 -11.79 -12.84 1.52
C VAL A 341 -12.32 -11.53 0.92
N LEU A 342 -13.65 -11.35 0.86
CA LEU A 342 -14.29 -10.18 0.25
C LEU A 342 -15.13 -9.38 1.25
N THR A 343 -15.11 -8.04 1.09
CA THR A 343 -16.00 -7.11 1.81
C THR A 343 -16.89 -6.33 0.87
#